data_a00250b3fb0d01e4a4d3f922df3d0238
#
_entry.id   a00250b3fb0d01e4a4d3f922df3d0238
#
_cell.length_a   1.000
_cell.length_b   1.000
_cell.length_c   1.000
_cell.angle_alpha   90.00
_cell.angle_beta   90.00
_cell.angle_gamma   90.00
#
_symmetry.space_group_name_H-M   'P 1'
#
loop_
_entity.id
_entity.type
_entity.pdbx_description
1 polymer ?
#
loop_
_entity_poly.entity_id
_entity_poly.type
_entity_poly.pdbx_seq_one_letter_code
_entity_poly.pdbx_strand_id
1 'polypeptide(L)'
;MAHLRVDASPETVHWGFFDAALPPIGEIDSGESVTISTVSGTPDLMPRPPLVVPPALAAIHQKVTRKVVPGHICTGPVRVRGAKAGQVLEVRIKSIELNYDWGYNAIRPLAGALPDDFHAVRVMHITLDEKRMIGRMPWEIGRAHV
;
A
#
# COMPACT_ATOMS: atom_id res chain seq x y z
N MET A 1 25.66 8.14 4.66
CA MET A 1 24.66 7.24 5.21
C MET A 1 24.15 6.37 4.08
N ALA A 2 24.09 5.07 4.27
CA ALA A 2 23.56 4.17 3.27
C ALA A 2 22.04 4.40 3.12
N HIS A 3 21.54 4.22 1.91
CA HIS A 3 20.14 4.34 1.58
C HIS A 3 19.68 3.05 0.90
N LEU A 4 18.78 2.34 1.54
CA LEU A 4 18.18 1.15 0.99
C LEU A 4 16.92 1.53 0.20
N ARG A 5 16.74 0.96 -1.00
CA ARG A 5 15.49 1.03 -1.74
C ARG A 5 14.87 -0.37 -1.84
N VAL A 6 13.60 -0.45 -1.54
CA VAL A 6 12.80 -1.68 -1.63
C VAL A 6 11.58 -1.41 -2.49
N ASP A 7 11.60 -1.93 -3.70
CA ASP A 7 10.46 -1.83 -4.61
C ASP A 7 9.50 -3.00 -4.38
N ALA A 8 8.20 -2.73 -4.55
CA ALA A 8 7.18 -3.77 -4.45
C ALA A 8 7.29 -4.74 -5.64
N SER A 9 7.42 -6.02 -5.35
CA SER A 9 7.45 -7.11 -6.33
C SER A 9 6.89 -8.39 -5.70
N PRO A 10 6.60 -9.43 -6.48
CA PRO A 10 6.18 -10.72 -5.92
C PRO A 10 7.16 -11.31 -4.90
N GLU A 11 8.44 -10.99 -5.01
CA GLU A 11 9.52 -11.48 -4.15
C GLU A 11 9.72 -10.65 -2.87
N THR A 12 9.25 -9.41 -2.88
CA THR A 12 9.47 -8.44 -1.78
C THR A 12 8.21 -8.14 -0.99
N VAL A 13 7.08 -8.77 -1.31
CA VAL A 13 5.83 -8.56 -0.60
C VAL A 13 5.34 -9.82 0.10
N HIS A 14 4.57 -9.61 1.16
CA HIS A 14 3.70 -10.62 1.76
C HIS A 14 2.29 -10.05 1.86
N TRP A 15 1.27 -10.92 1.84
CA TRP A 15 -0.10 -10.46 1.65
C TRP A 15 -1.03 -10.93 2.77
N GLY A 16 -1.49 -9.97 3.59
CA GLY A 16 -2.56 -10.18 4.56
C GLY A 16 -2.14 -10.80 5.88
N PHE A 17 -0.84 -10.87 6.19
CA PHE A 17 -0.34 -11.41 7.45
C PHE A 17 0.96 -10.73 7.89
N PHE A 18 1.22 -10.78 9.18
CA PHE A 18 2.52 -10.45 9.78
C PHE A 18 3.11 -11.72 10.37
N ASP A 19 4.39 -11.97 10.06
CA ASP A 19 5.08 -13.18 10.52
C ASP A 19 6.55 -12.83 10.81
N ALA A 20 6.94 -12.99 12.06
CA ALA A 20 8.32 -12.73 12.51
C ALA A 20 9.36 -13.68 11.89
N ALA A 21 8.92 -14.81 11.32
CA ALA A 21 9.78 -15.76 10.63
C ALA A 21 10.08 -15.37 9.18
N LEU A 22 9.44 -14.32 8.62
CA LEU A 22 9.75 -13.85 7.29
C LEU A 22 11.21 -13.38 7.21
N PRO A 23 12.00 -13.88 6.25
CA PRO A 23 13.35 -13.37 6.05
C PRO A 23 13.28 -11.90 5.65
N PRO A 24 14.15 -11.04 6.20
CA PRO A 24 14.20 -9.65 5.79
C PRO A 24 14.72 -9.55 4.35
N ILE A 25 14.09 -8.67 3.56
CA ILE A 25 14.49 -8.39 2.18
C ILE A 25 15.62 -7.36 2.10
N GLY A 26 16.00 -6.77 3.23
CA GLY A 26 17.12 -5.86 3.38
C GLY A 26 17.37 -5.51 4.83
N GLU A 27 18.51 -4.91 5.09
CA GLU A 27 18.92 -4.47 6.44
C GLU A 27 19.42 -3.04 6.42
N ILE A 28 19.13 -2.30 7.47
CA ILE A 28 19.62 -0.95 7.72
C ILE A 28 20.15 -0.84 9.15
N ASP A 29 21.02 0.12 9.39
CA ASP A 29 21.41 0.51 10.75
C ASP A 29 20.48 1.58 11.33
N SER A 30 20.49 1.71 12.65
CA SER A 30 19.75 2.80 13.30
C SER A 30 20.23 4.16 12.80
N GLY A 31 19.30 5.04 12.43
CA GLY A 31 19.58 6.36 11.85
C GLY A 31 19.73 6.36 10.33
N GLU A 32 19.79 5.22 9.67
CA GLU A 32 19.76 5.15 8.21
C GLU A 32 18.35 5.33 7.65
N SER A 33 18.24 5.43 6.33
CA SER A 33 16.96 5.63 5.66
C SER A 33 16.67 4.54 4.65
N VAL A 34 15.38 4.26 4.48
CA VAL A 34 14.87 3.33 3.48
C VAL A 34 13.75 3.98 2.68
N THR A 35 13.75 3.79 1.37
CA THR A 35 12.58 4.07 0.52
C THR A 35 11.85 2.75 0.26
N ILE A 36 10.59 2.70 0.63
CA ILE A 36 9.74 1.53 0.44
C ILE A 36 8.63 1.89 -0.54
N SER A 37 8.62 1.23 -1.70
CA SER A 37 7.50 1.33 -2.64
C SER A 37 6.37 0.41 -2.19
N THR A 38 5.16 0.95 -2.10
CA THR A 38 3.97 0.21 -1.68
C THR A 38 2.93 0.15 -2.78
N VAL A 39 2.12 -0.90 -2.77
CA VAL A 39 0.99 -1.09 -3.67
C VAL A 39 -0.22 -1.54 -2.87
N SER A 40 -1.43 -1.31 -3.38
CA SER A 40 -2.65 -1.64 -2.65
C SER A 40 -3.76 -2.12 -3.59
N GLY A 41 -4.68 -2.88 -3.03
CA GLY A 41 -5.90 -3.33 -3.69
C GLY A 41 -5.82 -4.78 -4.17
N THR A 42 -6.98 -5.42 -4.17
CA THR A 42 -7.21 -6.74 -4.75
C THR A 42 -7.61 -6.61 -6.23
N PRO A 43 -7.54 -7.67 -7.04
CA PRO A 43 -7.88 -7.59 -8.47
C PRO A 43 -9.25 -7.00 -8.79
N ASP A 44 -10.23 -7.24 -7.93
CA ASP A 44 -11.60 -6.73 -8.05
C ASP A 44 -11.72 -5.21 -7.83
N LEU A 45 -10.69 -4.60 -7.25
CA LEU A 45 -10.63 -3.15 -6.98
C LEU A 45 -9.83 -2.38 -8.05
N MET A 46 -9.32 -3.07 -9.07
CA MET A 46 -8.48 -2.44 -10.07
C MET A 46 -9.28 -1.56 -11.02
N PRO A 47 -8.70 -0.43 -11.45
CA PRO A 47 -9.36 0.49 -12.37
C PRO A 47 -9.46 -0.07 -13.79
N ARG A 48 -10.36 0.54 -14.54
CA ARG A 48 -10.46 0.35 -15.99
C ARG A 48 -9.74 1.49 -16.73
N PRO A 49 -9.37 1.31 -18.00
CA PRO A 49 -8.85 2.40 -18.82
C PRO A 49 -9.72 3.66 -18.74
N PRO A 50 -9.15 4.87 -18.74
CA PRO A 50 -7.74 5.18 -19.02
C PRO A 50 -6.76 5.02 -17.84
N LEU A 51 -7.22 4.71 -16.62
CA LEU A 51 -6.35 4.49 -15.48
C LEU A 51 -5.57 3.18 -15.66
N VAL A 52 -4.30 3.19 -15.23
CA VAL A 52 -3.38 2.07 -15.48
C VAL A 52 -3.04 1.35 -14.19
N VAL A 53 -3.21 0.04 -14.18
CA VAL A 53 -2.73 -0.80 -13.07
C VAL A 53 -1.21 -0.87 -13.14
N PRO A 54 -0.47 -0.53 -12.05
CA PRO A 54 0.98 -0.63 -12.04
C PRO A 54 1.45 -2.05 -12.39
N PRO A 55 2.47 -2.21 -13.27
CA PRO A 55 2.97 -3.54 -13.64
C PRO A 55 3.40 -4.40 -12.45
N ALA A 56 3.99 -3.78 -11.43
CA ALA A 56 4.36 -4.47 -10.18
C ALA A 56 3.14 -5.05 -9.47
N LEU A 57 2.05 -4.29 -9.37
CA LEU A 57 0.81 -4.76 -8.76
C LEU A 57 0.16 -5.89 -9.56
N ALA A 58 0.14 -5.77 -10.88
CA ALA A 58 -0.35 -6.83 -11.76
C ALA A 58 0.46 -8.14 -11.59
N ALA A 59 1.78 -8.04 -11.52
CA ALA A 59 2.66 -9.19 -11.29
C ALA A 59 2.42 -9.82 -9.90
N ILE A 60 2.23 -9.01 -8.86
CA ILE A 60 1.91 -9.47 -7.51
C ILE A 60 0.58 -10.23 -7.51
N HIS A 61 -0.46 -9.70 -8.16
CA HIS A 61 -1.76 -10.37 -8.27
C HIS A 61 -1.66 -11.76 -8.91
N GLN A 62 -0.80 -11.91 -9.92
CA GLN A 62 -0.61 -13.14 -10.66
C GLN A 62 0.26 -14.17 -9.95
N LYS A 63 1.35 -13.72 -9.30
CA LYS A 63 2.40 -14.61 -8.80
C LYS A 63 2.34 -14.90 -7.31
N VAL A 64 1.80 -13.99 -6.49
CA VAL A 64 1.70 -14.22 -5.05
C VAL A 64 0.55 -15.17 -4.75
N THR A 65 0.88 -16.39 -4.36
CA THR A 65 -0.09 -17.45 -4.06
C THR A 65 -0.44 -17.54 -2.57
N ARG A 66 0.54 -17.29 -1.67
CA ARG A 66 0.30 -17.25 -0.23
C ARG A 66 -0.29 -15.89 0.15
N LYS A 67 -1.59 -15.86 0.37
CA LYS A 67 -2.31 -14.64 0.78
C LYS A 67 -3.44 -14.96 1.74
N VAL A 68 -3.63 -14.08 2.72
CA VAL A 68 -4.76 -14.11 3.64
C VAL A 68 -5.66 -12.92 3.29
N VAL A 69 -6.88 -13.19 2.86
CA VAL A 69 -7.85 -12.16 2.50
C VAL A 69 -9.05 -12.21 3.45
N PRO A 70 -9.61 -11.06 3.83
CA PRO A 70 -9.18 -9.71 3.46
C PRO A 70 -7.86 -9.33 4.14
N GLY A 71 -6.96 -8.65 3.42
CA GLY A 71 -5.68 -8.21 3.96
C GLY A 71 -4.90 -7.34 2.99
N HIS A 72 -3.96 -6.59 3.56
CA HIS A 72 -3.14 -5.65 2.79
C HIS A 72 -1.89 -6.32 2.22
N ILE A 73 -1.41 -5.79 1.09
CA ILE A 73 -0.10 -6.12 0.55
C ILE A 73 0.94 -5.30 1.35
N CYS A 74 1.91 -5.99 1.93
CA CYS A 74 2.98 -5.39 2.73
C CYS A 74 4.30 -5.60 2.03
N THR A 75 5.05 -4.53 1.74
CA THR A 75 6.40 -4.60 1.19
C THR A 75 7.41 -4.70 2.34
N GLY A 76 8.26 -5.70 2.30
CA GLY A 76 9.22 -5.99 3.37
C GLY A 76 9.19 -7.46 3.81
N PRO A 77 9.74 -7.78 5.01
CA PRO A 77 10.20 -6.87 6.06
C PRO A 77 11.61 -6.31 5.82
N VAL A 78 11.90 -5.17 6.43
CA VAL A 78 13.25 -4.61 6.52
C VAL A 78 13.74 -4.74 7.97
N ARG A 79 14.93 -5.29 8.15
CA ARG A 79 15.54 -5.45 9.46
C ARG A 79 16.32 -4.19 9.86
N VAL A 80 16.17 -3.78 11.10
CA VAL A 80 17.10 -2.84 11.73
C VAL A 80 18.16 -3.63 12.48
N ARG A 81 19.43 -3.48 12.10
CA ARG A 81 20.52 -4.26 12.68
C ARG A 81 20.67 -3.95 14.17
N GLY A 82 20.80 -4.99 14.96
CA GLY A 82 20.93 -4.87 16.42
C GLY A 82 19.63 -4.62 17.18
N ALA A 83 18.51 -4.42 16.51
CA ALA A 83 17.20 -4.26 17.17
C ALA A 83 16.79 -5.57 17.87
N LYS A 84 16.25 -5.44 19.08
CA LYS A 84 15.83 -6.55 19.94
C LYS A 84 14.39 -6.35 20.43
N ALA A 85 13.73 -7.45 20.75
CA ALA A 85 12.42 -7.40 21.39
C ALA A 85 12.47 -6.58 22.70
N GLY A 86 11.44 -5.79 22.95
CA GLY A 86 11.34 -4.88 24.09
C GLY A 86 11.90 -3.48 23.85
N GLN A 87 12.57 -3.24 22.73
CA GLN A 87 13.00 -1.90 22.33
C GLN A 87 11.87 -1.14 21.62
N VAL A 88 11.95 0.18 21.63
CA VAL A 88 11.04 1.08 20.87
C VAL A 88 11.68 1.41 19.54
N LEU A 89 10.92 1.23 18.47
CA LEU A 89 11.29 1.67 17.12
C LEU A 89 10.71 3.06 16.85
N GLU A 90 11.56 4.04 16.57
CA GLU A 90 11.16 5.35 16.08
C GLU A 90 11.27 5.37 14.55
N VAL A 91 10.15 5.65 13.88
CA VAL A 91 10.09 5.80 12.42
C VAL A 91 9.81 7.25 12.08
N ARG A 92 10.74 7.91 11.38
CA ARG A 92 10.59 9.30 10.90
C ARG A 92 10.28 9.28 9.41
N ILE A 93 9.06 9.63 9.04
CA ILE A 93 8.65 9.79 7.64
C ILE A 93 9.31 11.05 7.09
N LYS A 94 10.13 10.90 6.06
CA LYS A 94 10.85 12.01 5.42
C LYS A 94 10.07 12.59 4.23
N SER A 95 9.50 11.73 3.41
CA SER A 95 8.67 12.11 2.25
C SER A 95 7.69 11.00 1.93
N ILE A 96 6.60 11.37 1.29
CA ILE A 96 5.63 10.47 0.69
C ILE A 96 5.44 10.92 -0.75
N GLU A 97 5.63 10.01 -1.70
CA GLU A 97 5.45 10.24 -3.12
C GLU A 97 4.42 9.24 -3.67
N LEU A 98 3.56 9.69 -4.57
CA LEU A 98 2.56 8.82 -5.17
C LEU A 98 3.21 7.95 -6.26
N ASN A 99 2.98 6.63 -6.19
CA ASN A 99 3.47 5.70 -7.21
C ASN A 99 2.62 5.73 -8.50
N TYR A 100 1.39 6.22 -8.41
CA TYR A 100 0.45 6.30 -9.53
C TYR A 100 -0.63 7.36 -9.23
N ASP A 101 -1.33 7.78 -10.27
CA ASP A 101 -2.22 8.92 -10.30
C ASP A 101 -3.69 8.59 -9.98
N TRP A 102 -3.95 7.49 -9.29
CA TRP A 102 -5.29 7.11 -8.90
C TRP A 102 -5.32 6.45 -7.51
N GLY A 103 -6.48 6.54 -6.89
CA GLY A 103 -6.84 5.79 -5.70
C GLY A 103 -8.25 5.20 -5.86
N TYR A 104 -8.71 4.49 -4.86
CA TYR A 104 -10.06 3.96 -4.86
C TYR A 104 -10.71 4.06 -3.48
N ASN A 105 -12.03 4.11 -3.48
CA ASN A 105 -12.87 3.86 -2.30
C ASN A 105 -13.83 2.71 -2.63
N ALA A 106 -14.03 1.82 -1.68
CA ALA A 106 -14.93 0.67 -1.84
C ALA A 106 -15.94 0.63 -0.69
N ILE A 107 -17.22 0.60 -1.05
CA ILE A 107 -18.31 0.26 -0.14
C ILE A 107 -18.57 -1.23 -0.29
N ARG A 108 -18.63 -1.93 0.83
CA ARG A 108 -18.93 -3.36 0.89
C ARG A 108 -19.98 -3.62 1.96
N PRO A 109 -20.92 -4.55 1.75
CA PRO A 109 -21.87 -4.94 2.78
C PRO A 109 -21.18 -5.36 4.07
N LEU A 110 -21.74 -5.01 5.19
CA LEU A 110 -21.26 -5.33 6.53
C LEU A 110 -19.85 -4.76 6.85
N ALA A 111 -19.42 -3.73 6.13
CA ALA A 111 -18.14 -3.07 6.36
C ALA A 111 -18.31 -1.55 6.49
N GLY A 112 -17.42 -0.93 7.27
CA GLY A 112 -17.45 0.51 7.53
C GLY A 112 -18.25 0.89 8.78
N ALA A 113 -18.49 2.19 8.93
CA ALA A 113 -19.14 2.76 10.13
C ALA A 113 -20.68 2.59 10.16
N LEU A 114 -21.30 2.37 9.00
CA LEU A 114 -22.74 2.20 8.83
C LEU A 114 -23.03 0.91 8.05
N PRO A 115 -22.76 -0.27 8.65
CA PRO A 115 -22.79 -1.54 7.92
C PRO A 115 -24.21 -1.92 7.44
N ASP A 116 -25.23 -1.51 8.20
CA ASP A 116 -26.62 -1.87 7.92
C ASP A 116 -27.28 -0.94 6.89
N ASP A 117 -26.66 0.19 6.56
CA ASP A 117 -27.23 1.16 5.63
C ASP A 117 -26.76 0.94 4.18
N PHE A 118 -25.66 0.20 3.98
CA PHE A 118 -25.04 0.01 2.67
C PHE A 118 -24.94 -1.45 2.28
N HIS A 119 -25.95 -1.93 1.55
CA HIS A 119 -26.05 -3.33 1.14
C HIS A 119 -25.42 -3.65 -0.22
N ALA A 120 -24.99 -2.63 -0.96
CA ALA A 120 -24.42 -2.81 -2.30
C ALA A 120 -22.91 -2.65 -2.32
N VAL A 121 -22.24 -3.48 -3.12
CA VAL A 121 -20.82 -3.28 -3.42
C VAL A 121 -20.69 -2.15 -4.42
N ARG A 122 -19.90 -1.12 -4.08
CA ARG A 122 -19.54 -0.03 -5.00
C ARG A 122 -18.04 0.25 -4.89
N VAL A 123 -17.38 0.28 -6.02
CA VAL A 123 -15.97 0.70 -6.14
C VAL A 123 -15.93 1.98 -6.95
N MET A 124 -15.25 2.98 -6.40
CA MET A 124 -15.07 4.27 -7.01
C MET A 124 -13.58 4.53 -7.17
N HIS A 125 -13.15 4.85 -8.38
CA HIS A 125 -11.78 5.27 -8.65
C HIS A 125 -11.69 6.79 -8.67
N ILE A 126 -10.65 7.30 -8.04
CA ILE A 126 -10.38 8.71 -7.82
C ILE A 126 -9.08 9.03 -8.54
N THR A 127 -9.08 9.95 -9.48
CA THR A 127 -7.84 10.44 -10.09
C THR A 127 -7.14 11.41 -9.15
N LEU A 128 -5.82 11.29 -9.06
CA LEU A 128 -4.99 12.09 -8.17
C LEU A 128 -4.14 13.06 -8.99
N ASP A 129 -4.15 14.32 -8.58
CA ASP A 129 -3.28 15.38 -9.13
C ASP A 129 -2.31 15.80 -8.02
N GLU A 130 -1.15 15.19 -8.00
CA GLU A 130 -0.14 15.40 -6.96
C GLU A 130 0.33 16.86 -6.91
N LYS A 131 0.48 17.52 -8.07
CA LYS A 131 0.95 18.91 -8.13
C LYS A 131 -0.03 19.89 -7.49
N ARG A 132 -1.31 19.60 -7.59
CA ARG A 132 -2.39 20.42 -7.03
C ARG A 132 -2.91 19.92 -5.70
N MET A 133 -2.43 18.75 -5.24
CA MET A 133 -2.92 18.06 -4.04
C MET A 133 -4.45 17.87 -4.07
N ILE A 134 -4.96 17.35 -5.19
CA ILE A 134 -6.41 17.20 -5.42
C ILE A 134 -6.70 15.75 -5.81
N GLY A 135 -7.69 15.14 -5.15
CA GLY A 135 -8.38 13.95 -5.62
C GLY A 135 -9.67 14.34 -6.36
N ARG A 136 -9.86 13.82 -7.57
CA ARG A 136 -11.07 14.06 -8.38
C ARG A 136 -11.96 12.83 -8.37
N MET A 137 -13.11 12.95 -7.76
CA MET A 137 -14.17 11.95 -7.84
C MET A 137 -14.94 12.13 -9.17
N PRO A 138 -15.67 11.11 -9.64
CA PRO A 138 -16.45 11.22 -10.88
C PRO A 138 -17.47 12.37 -10.91
N TRP A 139 -17.87 12.87 -9.75
CA TRP A 139 -18.88 13.91 -9.57
C TRP A 139 -18.42 15.13 -8.75
N GLU A 140 -17.28 15.05 -8.07
CA GLU A 140 -16.79 16.14 -7.21
C GLU A 140 -15.26 16.24 -7.22
N ILE A 141 -14.76 17.46 -6.97
CA ILE A 141 -13.36 17.73 -6.72
C ILE A 141 -13.18 17.89 -5.21
N GLY A 142 -12.49 16.95 -4.59
CA GLY A 142 -12.08 17.05 -3.18
C GLY A 142 -10.62 17.48 -3.06
N ARG A 143 -10.30 18.31 -2.05
CA ARG A 143 -8.91 18.61 -1.66
C ARG A 143 -8.51 17.72 -0.50
N ALA A 144 -7.32 17.12 -0.58
CA ALA A 144 -6.64 16.63 0.60
C ALA A 144 -5.89 17.80 1.25
N HIS A 145 -6.20 18.06 2.51
CA HIS A 145 -5.36 18.93 3.34
C HIS A 145 -4.30 18.02 3.99
N VAL A 146 -3.06 18.30 3.71
CA VAL A 146 -1.89 17.74 4.41
C VAL A 146 -1.42 18.77 5.43
#